data_549daa597a43c7b9030c592020cc6068
#
_entry.id   549daa597a43c7b9030c592020cc6068
#
_cell.length_a   1.000
_cell.length_b   1.000
_cell.length_c   1.000
_cell.angle_alpha   90.00
_cell.angle_beta   90.00
_cell.angle_gamma   90.00
#
_symmetry.space_group_name_H-M   'P 1'
#
loop_
_entity.id
_entity.type
_entity.pdbx_description
1 polymer ?
#
loop_
_entity_poly.entity_id
_entity_poly.type
_entity_poly.pdbx_seq_one_letter_code
_entity_poly.pdbx_strand_id
1 'polypeptide(L)'
;MKKFLMTLAAVLCYAITMPMLTSCSIEDNPAPTPVISETPFGDLLKGVDNITSIEAFTPNQNKVGFTECYEVFFSQPVDHENPATGTMKQKAFIYFKGFDRPTVIYTRGYALPDNYKDKMSNLDIAANMDANLIIVEHRYFGDSKNLSDTRWDYLTIEQAAADHHAIFQALKPLLPKEWISTGTSKDGMTSLFYRYFYPNDMTVTTVFCSPFMTSLHYMPVGTYMQEESGSDAERENMHALFFKLLDGLEEDDKNSFYSTYVQMCEKYNAKLQELHPEQTYPWFYGNLDNYLGLLPEFFFGQFSYHTAKERALNIPSADAEPEVILDYIYFRDILTQNGLWKYNSPLAPAAEEEDYYWKANSGYPYFVQTAKQLGQYCHDLSRYESLILMGQSPNPSALFEQDLWLYDTYDNSRIKDIRENFLPTTNCPIMFYYAQGDPWTGARPDKINESNTMLLIGERGIHNQDLNNPEHFSQDDKQQIMDFLARYVDYENATTNARRSAAADLPTVSIEPDHFIIRKH
;
A
#
# COMPACT_ATOMS: atom_id res chain seq x y z
N MET A 1 4.31 -24.89 13.32
CA MET A 1 4.06 -23.49 13.69
C MET A 1 5.09 -22.52 13.11
N LYS A 2 6.41 -22.59 13.44
CA LYS A 2 7.43 -21.64 12.93
C LYS A 2 7.48 -21.51 11.39
N LYS A 3 7.28 -22.60 10.65
CA LYS A 3 7.30 -22.59 9.17
C LYS A 3 6.02 -22.02 8.52
N PHE A 4 4.88 -22.14 9.20
CA PHE A 4 3.61 -21.61 8.75
C PHE A 4 3.57 -20.07 8.76
N LEU A 5 4.16 -19.45 9.79
CA LEU A 5 4.27 -18.01 9.94
C LEU A 5 4.95 -17.31 8.74
N MET A 6 5.95 -17.97 8.15
CA MET A 6 6.69 -17.41 7.01
C MET A 6 5.92 -17.48 5.69
N THR A 7 5.01 -18.45 5.52
CA THR A 7 4.23 -18.62 4.30
C THR A 7 3.20 -17.48 4.13
N LEU A 8 2.57 -17.10 5.22
CA LEU A 8 1.54 -16.04 5.21
C LEU A 8 2.14 -14.65 4.98
N ALA A 9 3.33 -14.40 5.56
CA ALA A 9 4.05 -13.15 5.37
C ALA A 9 4.42 -12.88 3.90
N ALA A 10 4.78 -13.94 3.17
CA ALA A 10 5.13 -13.82 1.76
C ALA A 10 3.92 -13.42 0.89
N VAL A 11 2.71 -13.89 1.22
CA VAL A 11 1.48 -13.55 0.48
C VAL A 11 1.14 -12.07 0.63
N LEU A 12 1.27 -11.51 1.84
CA LEU A 12 0.94 -10.11 2.09
C LEU A 12 1.92 -9.12 1.41
N CYS A 13 3.22 -9.43 1.43
CA CYS A 13 4.23 -8.60 0.77
C CYS A 13 4.11 -8.64 -0.76
N TYR A 14 3.53 -9.69 -1.31
CA TYR A 14 3.46 -9.89 -2.76
C TYR A 14 2.29 -9.18 -3.44
N ALA A 15 1.18 -9.01 -2.74
CA ALA A 15 0.02 -8.27 -3.25
C ALA A 15 0.37 -6.81 -3.63
N ILE A 16 1.43 -6.24 -3.02
CA ILE A 16 1.88 -4.86 -3.24
C ILE A 16 2.70 -4.69 -4.53
N THR A 17 3.18 -5.79 -5.15
CA THR A 17 4.12 -5.71 -6.28
C THR A 17 3.62 -6.27 -7.61
N MET A 18 2.32 -6.56 -7.77
CA MET A 18 1.80 -7.06 -9.06
C MET A 18 1.91 -5.99 -10.16
N PRO A 19 2.69 -6.21 -11.22
CA PRO A 19 2.64 -5.38 -12.42
C PRO A 19 1.44 -5.80 -13.28
N MET A 20 0.59 -4.86 -13.64
CA MET A 20 -0.34 -5.06 -14.76
C MET A 20 0.45 -5.26 -16.05
N LEU A 21 0.31 -6.42 -16.67
CA LEU A 21 0.82 -6.66 -18.02
C LEU A 21 -0.21 -6.16 -19.03
N THR A 22 -0.01 -4.96 -19.55
CA THR A 22 -0.58 -4.58 -20.83
C THR A 22 0.38 -5.04 -21.93
N SER A 23 -0.10 -5.92 -22.80
CA SER A 23 0.56 -6.30 -24.03
C SER A 23 0.65 -5.08 -24.95
N CYS A 24 1.85 -4.53 -25.16
CA CYS A 24 2.15 -3.63 -26.26
C CYS A 24 3.29 -4.20 -27.08
N SER A 25 3.06 -4.27 -28.39
CA SER A 25 4.04 -4.57 -29.40
C SER A 25 5.23 -3.61 -29.34
N ILE A 26 6.43 -4.17 -29.30
CA ILE A 26 7.69 -3.45 -29.32
C ILE A 26 7.94 -2.97 -30.76
N GLU A 27 7.90 -1.66 -30.98
CA GLU A 27 8.62 -1.04 -32.08
C GLU A 27 9.98 -0.59 -31.56
N ASP A 28 11.06 -1.12 -32.15
CA ASP A 28 12.44 -0.76 -31.84
C ASP A 28 12.70 0.71 -32.25
N ASN A 29 12.57 1.63 -31.31
CA ASN A 29 13.16 2.95 -31.41
C ASN A 29 14.43 3.00 -30.57
N PRO A 30 15.57 3.47 -31.12
CA PRO A 30 16.79 3.61 -30.33
C PRO A 30 16.53 4.55 -29.15
N ALA A 31 16.98 4.14 -27.95
CA ALA A 31 16.88 4.92 -26.75
C ALA A 31 17.43 6.35 -26.99
N PRO A 32 16.71 7.41 -26.64
CA PRO A 32 17.24 8.76 -26.76
C PRO A 32 18.48 8.88 -25.88
N THR A 33 19.55 9.39 -26.45
CA THR A 33 20.79 9.72 -25.74
C THR A 33 20.45 10.71 -24.61
N PRO A 34 20.87 10.47 -23.36
CA PRO A 34 20.54 11.37 -22.28
C PRO A 34 21.15 12.74 -22.57
N VAL A 35 20.29 13.72 -22.80
CA VAL A 35 20.69 15.11 -22.82
C VAL A 35 20.86 15.52 -21.37
N ILE A 36 22.09 15.48 -20.86
CA ILE A 36 22.47 16.12 -19.59
C ILE A 36 22.38 17.62 -19.87
N SER A 37 21.20 18.18 -19.70
CA SER A 37 21.04 19.61 -19.69
C SER A 37 21.50 20.09 -18.31
N GLU A 38 22.51 20.94 -18.25
CA GLU A 38 22.82 21.72 -17.04
C GLU A 38 21.67 22.68 -16.82
N THR A 39 20.64 22.21 -16.15
CA THR A 39 19.42 22.96 -15.94
C THR A 39 19.53 23.78 -14.65
N PRO A 40 18.85 24.94 -14.56
CA PRO A 40 18.93 25.78 -13.37
C PRO A 40 18.54 25.06 -12.08
N PHE A 41 17.64 24.07 -12.14
CA PHE A 41 17.20 23.34 -10.96
C PHE A 41 18.24 22.34 -10.46
N GLY A 42 18.89 21.58 -11.34
CA GLY A 42 19.97 20.68 -10.95
C GLY A 42 21.16 21.39 -10.31
N ASP A 43 21.49 22.60 -10.78
CA ASP A 43 22.53 23.41 -10.15
C ASP A 43 22.13 23.90 -8.77
N LEU A 44 20.85 24.25 -8.56
CA LEU A 44 20.35 24.64 -7.25
C LEU A 44 20.35 23.46 -6.27
N LEU A 45 20.01 22.24 -6.74
CA LEU A 45 20.09 21.02 -5.89
C LEU A 45 21.50 20.76 -5.37
N LYS A 46 22.55 21.04 -6.17
CA LYS A 46 23.96 20.90 -5.72
C LYS A 46 24.32 21.85 -4.56
N GLY A 47 23.55 22.91 -4.37
CA GLY A 47 23.71 23.85 -3.28
C GLY A 47 22.97 23.50 -2.00
N VAL A 48 22.26 22.38 -1.95
CA VAL A 48 21.50 21.92 -0.78
C VAL A 48 22.40 21.08 0.13
N ASP A 49 22.71 21.58 1.31
CA ASP A 49 23.75 21.03 2.20
C ASP A 49 23.57 19.56 2.59
N ASN A 50 22.34 19.11 2.74
CA ASN A 50 22.05 17.72 3.15
C ASN A 50 21.88 16.75 1.97
N ILE A 51 22.04 17.18 0.73
CA ILE A 51 22.09 16.29 -0.43
C ILE A 51 23.53 15.77 -0.60
N THR A 52 23.70 14.46 -0.59
CA THR A 52 25.00 13.79 -0.68
C THR A 52 25.31 13.23 -2.06
N SER A 53 24.27 13.02 -2.88
CA SER A 53 24.39 12.50 -4.24
C SER A 53 23.22 12.98 -5.09
N ILE A 54 23.51 13.31 -6.36
CA ILE A 54 22.53 13.72 -7.36
C ILE A 54 22.91 13.01 -8.65
N GLU A 55 21.97 12.24 -9.21
CA GLU A 55 22.09 11.58 -10.50
C GLU A 55 20.89 11.91 -11.37
N ALA A 56 21.14 12.48 -12.55
CA ALA A 56 20.06 12.77 -13.50
C ALA A 56 19.58 11.48 -14.19
N PHE A 57 18.28 11.36 -14.42
CA PHE A 57 17.72 10.28 -15.20
C PHE A 57 16.61 10.77 -16.14
N THR A 58 16.29 9.97 -17.13
CA THR A 58 15.16 10.22 -18.04
C THR A 58 14.14 9.09 -17.90
N PRO A 59 12.89 9.37 -17.48
CA PRO A 59 11.85 8.36 -17.44
C PRO A 59 11.54 7.82 -18.85
N ASN A 60 11.33 6.51 -19.01
CA ASN A 60 10.95 5.90 -20.29
C ASN A 60 9.63 6.45 -20.83
N GLN A 61 8.73 6.88 -19.93
CA GLN A 61 7.45 7.50 -20.30
C GLN A 61 7.22 8.78 -19.49
N ASN A 62 7.55 9.93 -20.10
CA ASN A 62 7.33 11.24 -19.48
C ASN A 62 5.97 11.83 -19.90
N LYS A 63 4.87 11.17 -19.53
CA LYS A 63 3.51 11.62 -19.88
C LYS A 63 3.12 12.95 -19.22
N VAL A 64 3.73 13.30 -18.09
CA VAL A 64 3.49 14.55 -17.36
C VAL A 64 4.30 15.72 -17.92
N GLY A 65 5.37 15.43 -18.68
CA GLY A 65 6.23 16.46 -19.27
C GLY A 65 7.15 17.13 -18.24
N PHE A 66 7.74 16.37 -17.33
CA PHE A 66 8.80 16.88 -16.45
C PHE A 66 10.01 17.31 -17.28
N THR A 67 10.61 18.43 -16.92
CA THR A 67 11.75 19.00 -17.63
C THR A 67 13.06 18.40 -17.15
N GLU A 68 13.13 18.01 -15.90
CA GLU A 68 14.32 17.45 -15.24
C GLU A 68 13.91 16.37 -14.24
N CYS A 69 14.70 15.28 -14.17
CA CYS A 69 14.48 14.24 -13.20
C CYS A 69 15.79 13.81 -12.53
N TYR A 70 15.76 13.64 -11.22
CA TYR A 70 16.94 13.34 -10.41
C TYR A 70 16.66 12.24 -9.39
N GLU A 71 17.58 11.30 -9.28
CA GLU A 71 17.75 10.50 -8.09
C GLU A 71 18.67 11.23 -7.13
N VAL A 72 18.23 11.41 -5.91
CA VAL A 72 18.99 12.11 -4.88
C VAL A 72 19.09 11.29 -3.61
N PHE A 73 20.19 11.43 -2.89
CA PHE A 73 20.33 10.91 -1.54
C PHE A 73 20.49 12.07 -0.57
N PHE A 74 19.60 12.11 0.42
CA PHE A 74 19.68 13.02 1.55
C PHE A 74 20.47 12.38 2.69
N SER A 75 21.30 13.17 3.38
CA SER A 75 21.86 12.81 4.67
C SER A 75 20.83 13.14 5.75
N GLN A 76 20.27 12.11 6.39
CA GLN A 76 19.31 12.25 7.47
C GLN A 76 19.93 11.85 8.80
N PRO A 77 19.57 12.48 9.92
CA PRO A 77 19.92 11.95 11.23
C PRO A 77 19.33 10.56 11.42
N VAL A 78 20.09 9.64 12.00
CA VAL A 78 19.58 8.37 12.47
C VAL A 78 18.50 8.61 13.51
N ASP A 79 18.76 9.52 14.42
CA ASP A 79 17.86 10.01 15.46
C ASP A 79 17.73 11.53 15.36
N HIS A 80 16.55 12.03 14.99
CA HIS A 80 16.29 13.46 14.87
C HIS A 80 16.26 14.18 16.21
N GLU A 81 16.01 13.47 17.32
CA GLU A 81 16.08 14.03 18.67
C GLU A 81 17.52 14.15 19.16
N ASN A 82 18.41 13.28 18.67
CA ASN A 82 19.84 13.31 19.00
C ASN A 82 20.69 13.11 17.74
N PRO A 83 20.89 14.14 16.91
CA PRO A 83 21.65 14.04 15.65
C PRO A 83 23.10 13.57 15.81
N ALA A 84 23.67 13.63 17.03
CA ALA A 84 24.99 13.09 17.32
C ALA A 84 25.09 11.56 17.24
N THR A 85 23.95 10.85 17.20
CA THR A 85 23.89 9.39 17.02
C THR A 85 24.48 8.95 15.67
N GLY A 86 24.42 9.81 14.66
CA GLY A 86 24.96 9.55 13.33
C GLY A 86 23.98 9.90 12.22
N THR A 87 24.37 9.58 11.00
CA THR A 87 23.55 9.85 9.81
C THR A 87 23.29 8.59 8.99
N MET A 88 22.16 8.57 8.30
CA MET A 88 21.80 7.59 7.29
C MET A 88 21.57 8.29 5.93
N LYS A 89 21.66 7.53 4.85
CA LYS A 89 21.26 8.02 3.54
C LYS A 89 19.78 7.73 3.33
N GLN A 90 19.06 8.68 2.73
CA GLN A 90 17.68 8.50 2.33
C GLN A 90 17.51 8.83 0.85
N LYS A 91 16.98 7.87 0.09
CA LYS A 91 16.76 7.96 -1.35
C LYS A 91 15.48 8.73 -1.65
N ALA A 92 15.52 9.56 -2.68
CA ALA A 92 14.33 10.15 -3.26
C ALA A 92 14.47 10.31 -4.78
N PHE A 93 13.34 10.31 -5.49
CA PHE A 93 13.27 10.75 -6.87
C PHE A 93 12.59 12.11 -6.93
N ILE A 94 13.20 13.05 -7.66
CA ILE A 94 12.68 14.39 -7.88
C ILE A 94 12.39 14.54 -9.36
N TYR A 95 11.15 14.91 -9.70
CA TYR A 95 10.68 15.20 -11.04
C TYR A 95 10.27 16.67 -11.08
N PHE A 96 11.10 17.49 -11.70
CA PHE A 96 10.92 18.92 -11.76
C PHE A 96 10.13 19.32 -13.02
N LYS A 97 9.15 20.21 -12.85
CA LYS A 97 8.33 20.76 -13.92
C LYS A 97 8.54 22.27 -14.07
N GLY A 98 8.63 22.97 -12.96
CA GLY A 98 8.81 24.43 -12.95
C GLY A 98 8.77 25.02 -11.55
N PHE A 99 9.39 26.19 -11.39
CA PHE A 99 9.43 26.94 -10.12
C PHE A 99 8.08 27.59 -9.76
N ASP A 100 7.22 27.79 -10.74
CA ASP A 100 5.88 28.35 -10.61
C ASP A 100 4.80 27.28 -10.38
N ARG A 101 5.18 26.02 -10.24
CA ARG A 101 4.29 24.88 -10.07
C ARG A 101 4.20 24.46 -8.61
N PRO A 102 3.05 23.95 -8.15
CA PRO A 102 2.96 23.31 -6.85
C PRO A 102 3.85 22.06 -6.81
N THR A 103 4.12 21.56 -5.61
CA THR A 103 4.95 20.37 -5.40
C THR A 103 4.16 19.29 -4.69
N VAL A 104 4.12 18.11 -5.27
CA VAL A 104 3.57 16.90 -4.64
C VAL A 104 4.72 16.10 -4.04
N ILE A 105 4.65 15.81 -2.74
CA ILE A 105 5.53 14.86 -2.08
C ILE A 105 4.77 13.55 -1.85
N TYR A 106 5.25 12.47 -2.48
CA TYR A 106 4.75 11.13 -2.28
C TYR A 106 5.59 10.45 -1.21
N THR A 107 5.02 10.28 -0.03
CA THR A 107 5.68 9.72 1.13
C THR A 107 5.58 8.20 1.10
N ARG A 108 6.61 7.52 0.55
CA ARG A 108 6.60 6.06 0.54
C ARG A 108 6.55 5.50 1.97
N GLY A 109 5.81 4.44 2.15
CA GLY A 109 5.86 3.61 3.34
C GLY A 109 6.87 2.45 3.22
N TYR A 110 7.49 2.31 2.04
CA TYR A 110 8.30 1.16 1.64
C TYR A 110 9.53 1.59 0.84
N ALA A 111 10.21 0.60 0.24
CA ALA A 111 11.30 0.82 -0.70
C ALA A 111 10.88 1.61 -1.95
N LEU A 112 11.85 2.28 -2.56
CA LEU A 112 11.71 3.01 -3.82
C LEU A 112 12.64 2.38 -4.88
N PRO A 113 12.28 1.23 -5.47
CA PRO A 113 13.09 0.57 -6.47
C PRO A 113 13.11 1.35 -7.79
N ASP A 114 14.13 1.13 -8.61
CA ASP A 114 14.41 1.89 -9.84
C ASP A 114 13.28 1.88 -10.86
N ASN A 115 12.44 0.84 -10.88
CA ASN A 115 11.28 0.80 -11.77
C ASN A 115 10.24 1.90 -11.47
N TYR A 116 10.32 2.56 -10.30
CA TYR A 116 9.50 3.73 -9.99
C TYR A 116 9.93 4.99 -10.74
N LYS A 117 11.14 5.00 -11.32
CA LYS A 117 11.56 6.09 -12.24
C LYS A 117 10.59 6.23 -13.42
N ASP A 118 9.98 5.13 -13.84
CA ASP A 118 9.02 5.08 -14.95
C ASP A 118 7.54 5.01 -14.49
N LYS A 119 7.31 4.53 -13.29
CA LYS A 119 5.99 4.42 -12.68
C LYS A 119 5.74 5.62 -11.76
N MET A 120 5.52 6.78 -12.31
CA MET A 120 5.00 7.89 -11.52
C MET A 120 3.76 7.41 -10.76
N SER A 121 3.66 7.73 -9.47
CA SER A 121 2.70 7.15 -8.53
C SER A 121 1.32 6.87 -9.16
N ASN A 122 0.72 5.74 -8.82
CA ASN A 122 -0.55 5.28 -9.39
C ASN A 122 -1.70 6.30 -9.31
N LEU A 123 -1.60 7.29 -8.42
CA LEU A 123 -2.64 8.29 -8.21
C LEU A 123 -2.55 9.49 -9.14
N ASP A 124 -1.41 9.70 -9.77
CA ASP A 124 -1.16 10.81 -10.70
C ASP A 124 -1.64 12.20 -10.22
N ILE A 125 -1.64 12.46 -8.90
CA ILE A 125 -2.01 13.78 -8.35
C ILE A 125 -1.13 14.85 -8.99
N ALA A 126 0.17 14.60 -9.09
CA ALA A 126 1.11 15.53 -9.72
C ALA A 126 0.76 15.79 -11.19
N ALA A 127 0.33 14.76 -11.92
CA ALA A 127 -0.08 14.90 -13.31
C ALA A 127 -1.35 15.73 -13.47
N ASN A 128 -2.36 15.46 -12.63
CA ASN A 128 -3.63 16.19 -12.68
C ASN A 128 -3.51 17.66 -12.23
N MET A 129 -2.49 17.98 -11.41
CA MET A 129 -2.21 19.32 -10.91
C MET A 129 -1.10 20.05 -11.66
N ASP A 130 -0.52 19.42 -12.68
CA ASP A 130 0.64 19.96 -13.42
C ASP A 130 1.81 20.37 -12.47
N ALA A 131 2.07 19.54 -11.48
CA ALA A 131 2.94 19.80 -10.34
C ALA A 131 4.34 19.19 -10.50
N ASN A 132 5.32 19.68 -9.72
CA ASN A 132 6.53 18.95 -9.42
C ASN A 132 6.19 17.70 -8.59
N LEU A 133 7.02 16.64 -8.67
CA LEU A 133 6.82 15.43 -7.88
C LEU A 133 8.11 15.03 -7.17
N ILE A 134 8.00 14.73 -5.89
CA ILE A 134 9.09 14.16 -5.09
C ILE A 134 8.58 12.85 -4.51
N ILE A 135 9.29 11.76 -4.75
CA ILE A 135 8.97 10.44 -4.16
C ILE A 135 10.08 10.10 -3.18
N VAL A 136 9.74 9.93 -1.91
CA VAL A 136 10.72 9.70 -0.84
C VAL A 136 10.63 8.27 -0.34
N GLU A 137 11.75 7.54 -0.36
CA GLU A 137 11.86 6.20 0.21
C GLU A 137 11.75 6.25 1.74
N HIS A 138 11.07 5.28 2.33
CA HIS A 138 10.97 5.21 3.79
C HIS A 138 12.30 4.76 4.42
N ARG A 139 12.64 5.34 5.58
CA ARG A 139 13.79 4.85 6.37
C ARG A 139 13.68 3.34 6.63
N TYR A 140 14.79 2.63 6.66
CA TYR A 140 14.95 1.17 6.79
C TYR A 140 14.53 0.35 5.57
N PHE A 141 14.05 0.96 4.50
CA PHE A 141 13.69 0.24 3.28
C PHE A 141 14.70 0.52 2.16
N GLY A 142 14.79 -0.40 1.21
CA GLY A 142 15.57 -0.23 -0.01
C GLY A 142 17.01 0.22 0.24
N ASP A 143 17.34 1.39 -0.30
CA ASP A 143 18.65 2.03 -0.15
C ASP A 143 18.73 2.97 1.07
N SER A 144 17.59 3.23 1.73
CA SER A 144 17.47 4.12 2.91
C SER A 144 17.62 3.36 4.23
N LYS A 145 18.65 2.50 4.31
CA LYS A 145 18.90 1.64 5.47
C LYS A 145 19.80 2.30 6.48
N ASN A 146 19.49 2.09 7.76
CA ASN A 146 20.41 2.33 8.84
C ASN A 146 21.08 1.01 9.25
N LEU A 147 22.22 0.71 8.66
CA LEU A 147 22.96 -0.53 8.90
C LEU A 147 23.57 -0.64 10.31
N SER A 148 23.60 0.45 11.08
CA SER A 148 24.12 0.46 12.45
C SER A 148 23.04 0.18 13.51
N ASP A 149 21.76 0.24 13.16
CA ASP A 149 20.66 -0.07 14.06
C ASP A 149 20.19 -1.51 13.88
N THR A 150 20.68 -2.38 14.73
CA THR A 150 20.35 -3.81 14.75
C THR A 150 19.07 -4.14 15.55
N ARG A 151 18.44 -3.13 16.18
CA ARG A 151 17.33 -3.31 17.12
C ARG A 151 16.06 -2.59 16.71
N TRP A 152 16.04 -1.97 15.54
CA TRP A 152 14.88 -1.23 15.02
C TRP A 152 14.46 -0.01 15.88
N ASP A 153 15.39 0.54 16.68
CA ASP A 153 15.08 1.59 17.64
C ASP A 153 14.49 2.83 16.95
N TYR A 154 15.03 3.21 15.80
CA TYR A 154 14.65 4.41 15.06
C TYR A 154 13.66 4.17 13.91
N LEU A 155 13.15 2.95 13.77
CA LEU A 155 12.06 2.66 12.84
C LEU A 155 10.73 3.01 13.53
N THR A 156 10.42 4.30 13.57
CA THR A 156 9.19 4.83 14.19
C THR A 156 8.51 5.83 13.28
N ILE A 157 7.21 6.08 13.52
CA ILE A 157 6.43 7.05 12.74
C ILE A 157 6.92 8.49 12.96
N GLU A 158 7.42 8.81 14.16
CA GLU A 158 7.99 10.10 14.52
C GLU A 158 9.24 10.40 13.70
N GLN A 159 10.17 9.45 13.67
CA GLN A 159 11.44 9.60 12.95
C GLN A 159 11.22 9.69 11.44
N ALA A 160 10.28 8.90 10.90
CA ALA A 160 9.92 8.96 9.48
C ALA A 160 9.26 10.31 9.11
N ALA A 161 8.42 10.87 9.99
CA ALA A 161 7.84 12.20 9.78
C ALA A 161 8.92 13.30 9.80
N ALA A 162 9.90 13.17 10.70
CA ALA A 162 11.02 14.11 10.79
C ALA A 162 11.92 14.07 9.55
N ASP A 163 12.11 12.91 8.92
CA ASP A 163 12.79 12.80 7.62
C ASP A 163 12.11 13.65 6.55
N HIS A 164 10.80 13.52 6.42
CA HIS A 164 10.03 14.29 5.43
C HIS A 164 10.07 15.79 5.72
N HIS A 165 10.01 16.18 6.99
CA HIS A 165 10.17 17.56 7.42
C HIS A 165 11.54 18.12 7.01
N ALA A 166 12.62 17.38 7.23
CA ALA A 166 13.96 17.82 6.85
C ALA A 166 14.10 17.99 5.33
N ILE A 167 13.52 17.10 4.52
CA ILE A 167 13.46 17.23 3.04
C ILE A 167 12.64 18.45 2.64
N PHE A 168 11.49 18.66 3.26
CA PHE A 168 10.66 19.86 3.00
C PHE A 168 11.46 21.13 3.30
N GLN A 169 12.08 21.24 4.46
CA GLN A 169 12.88 22.41 4.84
C GLN A 169 14.02 22.68 3.85
N ALA A 170 14.68 21.62 3.37
CA ALA A 170 15.75 21.72 2.40
C ALA A 170 15.28 22.22 1.02
N LEU A 171 14.12 21.77 0.56
CA LEU A 171 13.65 22.02 -0.80
C LEU A 171 12.63 23.18 -0.91
N LYS A 172 11.96 23.55 0.18
CA LYS A 172 10.96 24.64 0.18
C LYS A 172 11.50 25.97 -0.33
N PRO A 173 12.75 26.37 -0.03
CA PRO A 173 13.32 27.61 -0.60
C PRO A 173 13.47 27.55 -2.13
N LEU A 174 13.68 26.36 -2.71
CA LEU A 174 13.80 26.16 -4.15
C LEU A 174 12.44 26.00 -4.83
N LEU A 175 11.45 25.43 -4.14
CA LEU A 175 10.11 25.15 -4.63
C LEU A 175 9.07 25.88 -3.75
N PRO A 176 8.94 27.20 -3.91
CA PRO A 176 8.25 28.06 -2.93
C PRO A 176 6.72 27.97 -2.99
N LYS A 177 6.14 27.33 -4.02
CA LYS A 177 4.70 27.18 -4.20
C LYS A 177 4.11 26.21 -3.18
N GLU A 178 2.82 25.94 -3.29
CA GLU A 178 2.07 25.04 -2.42
C GLU A 178 2.65 23.62 -2.44
N TRP A 179 2.60 22.95 -1.27
CA TRP A 179 3.04 21.57 -1.13
C TRP A 179 1.87 20.67 -0.73
N ILE A 180 1.78 19.54 -1.40
CA ILE A 180 0.77 18.52 -1.19
C ILE A 180 1.47 17.21 -0.81
N SER A 181 1.13 16.62 0.33
CA SER A 181 1.56 15.24 0.61
C SER A 181 0.49 14.25 0.17
N THR A 182 0.93 13.10 -0.34
CA THR A 182 0.03 12.05 -0.83
C THR A 182 0.62 10.66 -0.62
N GLY A 183 -0.26 9.67 -0.59
CA GLY A 183 0.10 8.26 -0.55
C GLY A 183 -1.11 7.34 -0.47
N THR A 184 -0.89 6.06 -0.83
CA THR A 184 -1.90 4.99 -0.74
C THR A 184 -1.47 3.97 0.30
N SER A 185 -2.43 3.40 1.05
CA SER A 185 -2.12 2.34 2.02
C SER A 185 -1.12 2.85 3.09
N LYS A 186 -0.06 2.12 3.37
CA LYS A 186 1.01 2.56 4.28
C LYS A 186 1.69 3.86 3.83
N ASP A 187 1.78 4.11 2.52
CA ASP A 187 2.29 5.39 2.01
C ASP A 187 1.40 6.56 2.47
N GLY A 188 0.07 6.36 2.46
CA GLY A 188 -0.87 7.36 2.98
C GLY A 188 -0.90 7.47 4.51
N MET A 189 -0.63 6.36 5.23
CA MET A 189 -0.38 6.44 6.68
C MET A 189 0.83 7.35 6.96
N THR A 190 1.93 7.16 6.23
CA THR A 190 3.14 7.99 6.35
C THR A 190 2.83 9.46 6.06
N SER A 191 2.00 9.74 5.05
CA SER A 191 1.54 11.08 4.71
C SER A 191 0.75 11.75 5.86
N LEU A 192 -0.17 11.01 6.50
CA LEU A 192 -0.94 11.52 7.63
C LEU A 192 -0.08 11.70 8.89
N PHE A 193 0.85 10.76 9.16
CA PHE A 193 1.78 10.92 10.28
C PHE A 193 2.66 12.16 10.10
N TYR A 194 3.15 12.39 8.88
CA TYR A 194 3.87 13.60 8.57
C TYR A 194 3.03 14.85 8.84
N ARG A 195 1.76 14.89 8.39
CA ARG A 195 0.85 16.00 8.67
C ARG A 195 0.60 16.21 10.17
N TYR A 196 0.48 15.13 10.93
CA TYR A 196 0.24 15.19 12.37
C TYR A 196 1.40 15.82 13.14
N PHE A 197 2.63 15.39 12.86
CA PHE A 197 3.81 15.90 13.55
C PHE A 197 4.25 17.28 13.05
N TYR A 198 4.02 17.59 11.76
CA TYR A 198 4.43 18.85 11.12
C TYR A 198 3.24 19.50 10.38
N PRO A 199 2.26 20.02 11.12
CA PRO A 199 0.98 20.45 10.54
C PRO A 199 1.08 21.65 9.59
N ASN A 200 2.17 22.41 9.62
CA ASN A 200 2.33 23.64 8.82
C ASN A 200 3.15 23.43 7.53
N ASP A 201 3.73 22.27 7.30
CA ASP A 201 4.59 22.04 6.14
C ASP A 201 3.79 21.91 4.84
N MET A 202 2.68 21.19 4.90
CA MET A 202 1.85 20.93 3.74
C MET A 202 0.66 21.87 3.65
N THR A 203 0.33 22.30 2.45
CA THR A 203 -0.92 23.01 2.17
C THR A 203 -2.11 22.05 2.27
N VAL A 204 -2.00 20.89 1.64
CA VAL A 204 -3.03 19.83 1.66
C VAL A 204 -2.35 18.46 1.84
N THR A 205 -3.04 17.55 2.50
CA THR A 205 -2.65 16.14 2.59
C THR A 205 -3.75 15.28 1.98
N THR A 206 -3.39 14.34 1.09
CA THR A 206 -4.31 13.37 0.51
C THR A 206 -3.92 11.95 0.93
N VAL A 207 -4.88 11.17 1.35
CA VAL A 207 -4.70 9.86 1.97
C VAL A 207 -5.64 8.86 1.31
N PHE A 208 -5.09 7.85 0.64
CA PHE A 208 -5.88 6.89 -0.11
C PHE A 208 -5.80 5.51 0.52
N CYS A 209 -6.95 4.88 0.79
CA CYS A 209 -7.08 3.50 1.28
C CYS A 209 -6.12 3.13 2.43
N SER A 210 -5.91 4.05 3.36
CA SER A 210 -4.91 3.93 4.41
C SER A 210 -5.54 3.47 5.73
N PRO A 211 -5.07 2.34 6.31
CA PRO A 211 -5.60 1.83 7.56
C PRO A 211 -4.99 2.53 8.77
N PHE A 212 -5.82 2.99 9.70
CA PHE A 212 -5.38 3.56 10.98
C PHE A 212 -5.85 2.68 12.13
N MET A 213 -5.15 1.58 12.33
CA MET A 213 -5.50 0.55 13.31
C MET A 213 -5.16 1.00 14.73
N THR A 214 -6.09 0.82 15.66
CA THR A 214 -5.96 1.27 17.05
C THR A 214 -5.66 0.16 18.04
N SER A 215 -5.32 -1.02 17.55
CA SER A 215 -4.86 -2.16 18.36
C SER A 215 -3.86 -3.00 17.60
N LEU A 216 -3.06 -3.78 18.34
CA LEU A 216 -2.10 -4.70 17.74
C LEU A 216 -2.78 -5.71 16.82
N HIS A 217 -3.96 -6.20 17.22
CA HIS A 217 -4.83 -7.07 16.44
C HIS A 217 -6.14 -6.34 16.18
N TYR A 218 -6.33 -5.83 14.96
CA TYR A 218 -7.44 -4.94 14.62
C TYR A 218 -8.52 -5.68 13.82
N MET A 219 -9.57 -6.09 14.50
CA MET A 219 -10.68 -6.88 13.95
C MET A 219 -11.55 -6.14 12.91
N PRO A 220 -11.82 -4.82 13.02
CA PRO A 220 -12.79 -4.16 12.14
C PRO A 220 -12.51 -4.29 10.63
N VAL A 221 -11.25 -4.52 10.23
CA VAL A 221 -10.90 -4.78 8.81
C VAL A 221 -11.50 -6.12 8.35
N GLY A 222 -11.35 -7.17 9.16
CA GLY A 222 -11.91 -8.48 8.87
C GLY A 222 -13.44 -8.47 8.90
N THR A 223 -14.03 -7.79 9.88
CA THR A 223 -15.49 -7.61 9.97
C THR A 223 -16.04 -6.85 8.76
N TYR A 224 -15.38 -5.74 8.36
CA TYR A 224 -15.76 -4.99 7.17
C TYR A 224 -15.75 -5.85 5.91
N MET A 225 -14.72 -6.70 5.74
CA MET A 225 -14.64 -7.61 4.60
C MET A 225 -15.86 -8.53 4.52
N GLN A 226 -16.31 -9.05 5.66
CA GLN A 226 -17.41 -10.02 5.69
C GLN A 226 -18.80 -9.39 5.63
N GLU A 227 -18.95 -8.16 6.10
CA GLU A 227 -20.26 -7.54 6.28
C GLU A 227 -20.53 -6.38 5.33
N GLU A 228 -19.48 -5.68 4.84
CA GLU A 228 -19.66 -4.43 4.11
C GLU A 228 -18.95 -4.39 2.75
N SER A 229 -17.82 -5.10 2.56
CA SER A 229 -17.05 -5.04 1.30
C SER A 229 -17.83 -5.57 0.11
N GLY A 230 -17.82 -4.87 -1.01
CA GLY A 230 -18.49 -5.29 -2.24
C GLY A 230 -20.02 -5.31 -2.14
N SER A 231 -20.66 -6.11 -2.99
CA SER A 231 -22.12 -6.31 -2.99
C SER A 231 -22.56 -7.43 -2.04
N ASP A 232 -23.85 -7.42 -1.65
CA ASP A 232 -24.44 -8.49 -0.85
C ASP A 232 -24.27 -9.87 -1.52
N ALA A 233 -24.46 -9.94 -2.85
CA ALA A 233 -24.31 -11.18 -3.60
C ALA A 233 -22.86 -11.72 -3.59
N GLU A 234 -21.86 -10.85 -3.64
CA GLU A 234 -20.47 -11.24 -3.52
C GLU A 234 -20.16 -11.80 -2.12
N ARG A 235 -20.67 -11.14 -1.07
CA ARG A 235 -20.49 -11.62 0.31
C ARG A 235 -21.23 -12.94 0.57
N GLU A 236 -22.46 -13.08 0.07
CA GLU A 236 -23.20 -14.34 0.18
C GLU A 236 -22.44 -15.50 -0.50
N ASN A 237 -21.91 -15.28 -1.71
CA ASN A 237 -21.09 -16.29 -2.39
C ASN A 237 -19.79 -16.60 -1.62
N MET A 238 -19.10 -15.58 -1.10
CA MET A 238 -17.94 -15.76 -0.25
C MET A 238 -18.25 -16.62 0.97
N HIS A 239 -19.33 -16.30 1.69
CA HIS A 239 -19.75 -17.09 2.85
C HIS A 239 -20.13 -18.54 2.49
N ALA A 240 -20.83 -18.73 1.38
CA ALA A 240 -21.14 -20.07 0.90
C ALA A 240 -19.89 -20.89 0.56
N LEU A 241 -18.88 -20.25 -0.06
CA LEU A 241 -17.58 -20.88 -0.31
C LEU A 241 -16.85 -21.23 0.98
N PHE A 242 -16.81 -20.30 1.96
CA PHE A 242 -16.21 -20.58 3.27
C PHE A 242 -16.88 -21.78 3.95
N PHE A 243 -18.20 -21.82 4.01
CA PHE A 243 -18.92 -22.95 4.62
C PHE A 243 -18.60 -24.27 3.93
N LYS A 244 -18.58 -24.31 2.60
CA LYS A 244 -18.25 -25.53 1.84
C LYS A 244 -16.81 -25.99 2.07
N LEU A 245 -15.85 -25.05 2.09
CA LEU A 245 -14.44 -25.36 2.26
C LEU A 245 -14.11 -25.80 3.70
N LEU A 246 -14.91 -25.34 4.68
CA LEU A 246 -14.74 -25.71 6.08
C LEU A 246 -15.61 -26.91 6.50
N ASP A 247 -16.58 -27.31 5.67
CA ASP A 247 -17.37 -28.51 5.90
C ASP A 247 -16.55 -29.76 5.55
N GLY A 248 -16.66 -30.82 6.39
CA GLY A 248 -15.97 -32.07 6.13
C GLY A 248 -14.46 -32.03 6.34
N LEU A 249 -13.95 -31.19 7.27
CA LEU A 249 -12.54 -31.17 7.67
C LEU A 249 -12.09 -32.43 8.43
N GLU A 250 -12.98 -33.39 8.68
CA GLU A 250 -12.64 -34.64 9.36
C GLU A 250 -11.69 -35.47 8.50
N GLU A 251 -10.61 -35.96 9.11
CA GLU A 251 -9.50 -36.67 8.44
C GLU A 251 -9.95 -37.93 7.65
N ASP A 252 -11.10 -38.51 7.98
CA ASP A 252 -11.59 -39.76 7.37
C ASP A 252 -12.48 -39.53 6.13
N ASP A 253 -12.87 -38.29 5.81
CA ASP A 253 -13.68 -38.03 4.61
C ASP A 253 -12.82 -37.82 3.36
N LYS A 254 -12.64 -38.90 2.60
CA LYS A 254 -11.88 -38.90 1.34
C LYS A 254 -12.49 -38.04 0.23
N ASN A 255 -13.71 -37.57 0.40
CA ASN A 255 -14.41 -36.73 -0.57
C ASN A 255 -14.54 -35.29 -0.10
N SER A 256 -13.92 -34.93 1.03
CA SER A 256 -13.92 -33.55 1.52
C SER A 256 -13.11 -32.62 0.62
N PHE A 257 -13.42 -31.34 0.67
CA PHE A 257 -12.62 -30.29 0.00
C PHE A 257 -11.14 -30.34 0.46
N TYR A 258 -10.91 -30.60 1.73
CA TYR A 258 -9.55 -30.73 2.27
C TYR A 258 -8.81 -31.93 1.67
N SER A 259 -9.45 -33.09 1.57
CA SER A 259 -8.84 -34.27 0.93
C SER A 259 -8.51 -33.99 -0.55
N THR A 260 -9.42 -33.33 -1.27
CA THR A 260 -9.17 -32.91 -2.67
C THR A 260 -8.02 -31.91 -2.77
N TYR A 261 -7.94 -30.97 -1.85
CA TYR A 261 -6.81 -30.00 -1.77
C TYR A 261 -5.47 -30.71 -1.58
N VAL A 262 -5.38 -31.70 -0.67
CA VAL A 262 -4.15 -32.48 -0.46
C VAL A 262 -3.73 -33.18 -1.75
N GLN A 263 -4.67 -33.85 -2.44
CA GLN A 263 -4.41 -34.53 -3.71
C GLN A 263 -3.93 -33.54 -4.80
N MET A 264 -4.54 -32.36 -4.86
CA MET A 264 -4.11 -31.32 -5.78
C MET A 264 -2.70 -30.77 -5.44
N CYS A 265 -2.36 -30.62 -4.17
CA CYS A 265 -1.01 -30.27 -3.75
C CYS A 265 0.02 -31.29 -4.25
N GLU A 266 -0.25 -32.57 -4.09
CA GLU A 266 0.62 -33.66 -4.58
C GLU A 266 0.77 -33.60 -6.11
N LYS A 267 -0.34 -33.47 -6.83
CA LYS A 267 -0.37 -33.39 -8.29
C LYS A 267 0.42 -32.20 -8.82
N TYR A 268 0.23 -31.02 -8.23
CA TYR A 268 0.92 -29.80 -8.67
C TYR A 268 2.40 -29.81 -8.27
N ASN A 269 2.74 -30.29 -7.09
CA ASN A 269 4.14 -30.46 -6.69
C ASN A 269 4.90 -31.41 -7.63
N ALA A 270 4.30 -32.54 -8.02
CA ALA A 270 4.91 -33.47 -8.97
C ALA A 270 5.19 -32.80 -10.32
N LYS A 271 4.21 -32.08 -10.86
CA LYS A 271 4.37 -31.35 -12.13
C LYS A 271 5.44 -30.25 -12.04
N LEU A 272 5.52 -29.55 -10.93
CA LEU A 272 6.49 -28.49 -10.70
C LEU A 272 7.91 -29.04 -10.49
N GLN A 273 8.02 -30.19 -9.83
CA GLN A 273 9.29 -30.90 -9.68
C GLN A 273 9.89 -31.37 -11.02
N GLU A 274 9.04 -31.75 -11.98
CA GLU A 274 9.48 -32.05 -13.35
C GLU A 274 10.07 -30.83 -14.07
N LEU A 275 9.51 -29.65 -13.81
CA LEU A 275 9.94 -28.39 -14.43
C LEU A 275 11.16 -27.78 -13.71
N HIS A 276 11.31 -28.02 -12.41
CA HIS A 276 12.32 -27.46 -11.53
C HIS A 276 12.96 -28.55 -10.66
N PRO A 277 13.73 -29.45 -11.25
CA PRO A 277 14.34 -30.57 -10.54
C PRO A 277 15.39 -30.15 -9.49
N GLU A 278 15.86 -28.91 -9.55
CA GLU A 278 16.80 -28.33 -8.59
C GLU A 278 16.16 -28.00 -7.24
N GLN A 279 14.84 -27.89 -7.15
CA GLN A 279 14.15 -27.55 -5.91
C GLN A 279 13.93 -28.79 -5.04
N THR A 280 14.34 -28.72 -3.79
CA THR A 280 14.35 -29.88 -2.85
C THR A 280 13.17 -29.92 -1.89
N TYR A 281 12.28 -28.93 -1.93
CA TYR A 281 11.11 -28.85 -1.05
C TYR A 281 9.84 -28.56 -1.88
N PRO A 282 8.65 -28.95 -1.38
CA PRO A 282 7.40 -28.79 -2.12
C PRO A 282 7.00 -27.32 -2.25
N TRP A 283 6.36 -26.97 -3.36
CA TRP A 283 5.73 -25.65 -3.56
C TRP A 283 4.46 -25.50 -2.73
N PHE A 284 3.72 -26.60 -2.57
CA PHE A 284 2.47 -26.62 -1.83
C PHE A 284 2.56 -27.59 -0.67
N TYR A 285 2.06 -27.18 0.46
CA TYR A 285 1.95 -28.03 1.64
C TYR A 285 0.48 -28.43 1.82
N GLY A 286 0.19 -29.71 1.56
CA GLY A 286 -1.12 -30.30 1.75
C GLY A 286 -1.44 -30.54 3.23
N ASN A 287 -1.34 -29.51 4.07
CA ASN A 287 -1.67 -29.58 5.48
C ASN A 287 -2.79 -28.59 5.85
N LEU A 288 -3.45 -28.86 6.98
CA LEU A 288 -4.62 -28.12 7.42
C LEU A 288 -4.30 -26.63 7.70
N ASP A 289 -3.13 -26.34 8.23
CA ASP A 289 -2.71 -24.97 8.54
C ASP A 289 -2.65 -24.10 7.27
N ASN A 290 -2.09 -24.62 6.18
CA ASN A 290 -2.05 -23.91 4.90
C ASN A 290 -3.43 -23.81 4.26
N TYR A 291 -4.23 -24.86 4.35
CA TYR A 291 -5.59 -24.85 3.84
C TYR A 291 -6.44 -23.76 4.52
N LEU A 292 -6.47 -23.74 5.84
CA LEU A 292 -7.26 -22.77 6.61
C LEU A 292 -6.69 -21.37 6.55
N GLY A 293 -5.35 -21.23 6.58
CA GLY A 293 -4.71 -19.92 6.64
C GLY A 293 -4.78 -19.12 5.35
N LEU A 294 -4.80 -19.80 4.19
CA LEU A 294 -4.84 -19.10 2.88
C LEU A 294 -6.24 -18.62 2.49
N LEU A 295 -7.29 -19.26 2.98
CA LEU A 295 -8.65 -18.94 2.56
C LEU A 295 -9.09 -17.50 2.89
N PRO A 296 -8.95 -17.00 4.13
CA PRO A 296 -9.27 -15.61 4.43
C PRO A 296 -8.41 -14.61 3.65
N GLU A 297 -7.13 -14.92 3.47
CA GLU A 297 -6.19 -14.07 2.71
C GLU A 297 -6.56 -14.02 1.22
N PHE A 298 -7.02 -15.12 0.65
CA PHE A 298 -7.52 -15.14 -0.72
C PHE A 298 -8.67 -14.14 -0.90
N PHE A 299 -9.70 -14.20 -0.04
CA PHE A 299 -10.82 -13.28 -0.14
C PHE A 299 -10.42 -11.84 0.15
N PHE A 300 -9.57 -11.62 1.14
CA PHE A 300 -9.02 -10.30 1.39
C PHE A 300 -8.34 -9.72 0.14
N GLY A 301 -7.50 -10.52 -0.53
CA GLY A 301 -6.84 -10.12 -1.77
C GLY A 301 -7.82 -9.86 -2.92
N GLN A 302 -8.87 -10.70 -3.06
CA GLN A 302 -9.88 -10.48 -4.10
C GLN A 302 -10.63 -9.16 -3.91
N PHE A 303 -11.01 -8.82 -2.69
CA PHE A 303 -11.70 -7.57 -2.41
C PHE A 303 -10.76 -6.36 -2.51
N SER A 304 -9.51 -6.48 -2.06
CA SER A 304 -8.55 -5.37 -2.12
C SER A 304 -8.08 -5.03 -3.54
N TYR A 305 -7.82 -6.04 -4.39
CA TYR A 305 -7.05 -5.83 -5.62
C TYR A 305 -7.82 -6.06 -6.92
N HIS A 306 -9.09 -6.48 -6.85
CA HIS A 306 -9.91 -6.71 -8.02
C HIS A 306 -11.19 -5.87 -7.97
N THR A 307 -11.55 -5.29 -9.11
CA THR A 307 -12.81 -4.59 -9.28
C THR A 307 -14.00 -5.57 -9.14
N ALA A 308 -15.19 -5.05 -8.85
CA ALA A 308 -16.42 -5.87 -8.77
C ALA A 308 -16.64 -6.70 -10.04
N LYS A 309 -16.30 -6.13 -11.21
CA LYS A 309 -16.40 -6.83 -12.50
C LYS A 309 -15.43 -8.02 -12.59
N GLU A 310 -14.18 -7.83 -12.15
CA GLU A 310 -13.19 -8.91 -12.14
C GLU A 310 -13.56 -10.00 -11.14
N ARG A 311 -14.06 -9.64 -9.96
CA ARG A 311 -14.55 -10.60 -8.96
C ARG A 311 -15.72 -11.41 -9.50
N ALA A 312 -16.70 -10.76 -10.11
CA ALA A 312 -17.86 -11.43 -10.70
C ALA A 312 -17.48 -12.41 -11.83
N LEU A 313 -16.41 -12.12 -12.57
CA LEU A 313 -15.92 -13.01 -13.64
C LEU A 313 -15.04 -14.15 -13.12
N ASN A 314 -14.36 -13.93 -12.03
CA ASN A 314 -13.25 -14.78 -11.60
C ASN A 314 -13.60 -15.67 -10.39
N ILE A 315 -14.32 -15.16 -9.38
CA ILE A 315 -14.63 -15.95 -8.19
C ILE A 315 -15.67 -17.04 -8.57
N PRO A 316 -15.35 -18.32 -8.38
CA PRO A 316 -16.28 -19.40 -8.73
C PRO A 316 -17.55 -19.33 -7.85
N SER A 317 -18.66 -19.79 -8.41
CA SER A 317 -19.86 -20.03 -7.59
C SER A 317 -19.59 -21.14 -6.57
N ALA A 318 -20.18 -21.03 -5.39
CA ALA A 318 -20.14 -22.08 -4.39
C ALA A 318 -20.72 -23.43 -4.88
N ASP A 319 -21.46 -23.45 -5.98
CA ASP A 319 -21.99 -24.69 -6.59
C ASP A 319 -21.06 -25.30 -7.65
N ALA A 320 -19.91 -24.71 -7.90
CA ALA A 320 -18.91 -25.29 -8.80
C ALA A 320 -18.29 -26.57 -8.21
N GLU A 321 -17.70 -27.40 -9.10
CA GLU A 321 -17.00 -28.61 -8.68
C GLU A 321 -15.82 -28.28 -7.74
N PRO A 322 -15.52 -29.14 -6.75
CA PRO A 322 -14.47 -28.88 -5.76
C PRO A 322 -13.13 -28.52 -6.36
N GLU A 323 -12.69 -29.22 -7.40
CA GLU A 323 -11.43 -28.96 -8.07
C GLU A 323 -11.38 -27.57 -8.71
N VAL A 324 -12.50 -27.07 -9.24
CA VAL A 324 -12.59 -25.72 -9.84
C VAL A 324 -12.43 -24.66 -8.77
N ILE A 325 -13.09 -24.84 -7.63
CA ILE A 325 -13.01 -23.91 -6.49
C ILE A 325 -11.59 -23.89 -5.93
N LEU A 326 -11.03 -25.07 -5.68
CA LEU A 326 -9.68 -25.23 -5.11
C LEU A 326 -8.59 -24.74 -6.06
N ASP A 327 -8.70 -25.05 -7.37
CA ASP A 327 -7.77 -24.56 -8.37
C ASP A 327 -7.73 -23.02 -8.38
N TYR A 328 -8.90 -22.41 -8.35
CA TYR A 328 -9.00 -20.97 -8.34
C TYR A 328 -8.40 -20.33 -7.07
N ILE A 329 -8.69 -20.87 -5.89
CA ILE A 329 -8.26 -20.27 -4.60
C ILE A 329 -6.78 -20.51 -4.33
N TYR A 330 -6.26 -21.72 -4.60
CA TYR A 330 -4.94 -22.14 -4.14
C TYR A 330 -3.90 -22.30 -5.25
N PHE A 331 -4.30 -22.52 -6.51
CA PHE A 331 -3.38 -22.97 -7.56
C PHE A 331 -3.35 -22.12 -8.83
N ARG A 332 -4.40 -21.35 -9.12
CA ARG A 332 -4.59 -20.65 -10.39
C ARG A 332 -3.43 -19.76 -10.81
N ASP A 333 -2.94 -18.92 -9.92
CA ASP A 333 -1.93 -17.93 -10.27
C ASP A 333 -0.55 -18.53 -10.54
N ILE A 334 -0.38 -19.78 -10.20
CA ILE A 334 0.89 -20.50 -10.33
C ILE A 334 1.05 -21.08 -11.73
N LEU A 335 -0.03 -21.55 -12.34
CA LEU A 335 0.04 -22.20 -13.64
C LEU A 335 -0.15 -21.24 -14.82
N THR A 336 -0.84 -20.12 -14.62
CA THR A 336 -1.23 -19.21 -15.70
C THR A 336 -0.17 -18.17 -16.07
N GLN A 337 0.85 -17.96 -15.26
CA GLN A 337 1.80 -16.86 -15.45
C GLN A 337 3.20 -17.26 -15.90
N ASN A 338 3.38 -18.30 -16.68
CA ASN A 338 4.68 -18.72 -17.24
C ASN A 338 5.86 -18.80 -16.25
N GLY A 339 5.62 -18.92 -14.99
CA GLY A 339 6.66 -18.95 -14.00
C GLY A 339 6.10 -18.85 -12.61
N LEU A 340 5.85 -19.81 -12.15
CA LEU A 340 6.35 -20.49 -11.01
C LEU A 340 7.00 -19.68 -9.92
N TRP A 341 7.39 -18.47 -10.19
CA TRP A 341 8.33 -17.87 -9.30
C TRP A 341 7.79 -16.76 -8.46
N LYS A 342 6.54 -16.48 -8.57
CA LYS A 342 5.95 -15.46 -7.71
C LYS A 342 5.82 -15.87 -6.26
N TYR A 343 5.77 -17.13 -5.99
CA TYR A 343 6.07 -17.62 -4.65
C TYR A 343 7.58 -17.91 -4.59
N ASN A 344 8.40 -16.91 -4.33
CA ASN A 344 9.63 -17.16 -3.63
C ASN A 344 9.23 -18.03 -2.44
N SER A 345 9.59 -19.30 -2.50
CA SER A 345 9.21 -20.24 -1.47
C SER A 345 9.53 -19.59 -0.12
N PRO A 346 8.56 -19.42 0.78
CA PRO A 346 8.83 -18.91 2.12
C PRO A 346 9.75 -19.83 2.90
N LEU A 347 10.18 -20.89 2.29
CA LEU A 347 11.01 -21.97 2.83
C LEU A 347 12.35 -22.09 2.10
N ALA A 348 12.72 -21.12 1.26
CA ALA A 348 14.13 -21.02 0.89
C ALA A 348 14.93 -21.09 2.20
N PRO A 349 15.89 -22.04 2.32
CA PRO A 349 16.73 -22.09 3.51
C PRO A 349 17.28 -20.71 3.74
N ALA A 350 17.18 -20.22 4.97
CA ALA A 350 17.64 -18.91 5.35
C ALA A 350 19.07 -18.75 4.82
N ALA A 351 19.27 -17.86 3.85
CA ALA A 351 20.56 -17.25 3.63
C ALA A 351 21.02 -16.72 4.99
N GLU A 352 22.30 -16.76 5.27
CA GLU A 352 22.85 -16.33 6.55
C GLU A 352 22.08 -15.13 7.07
N GLU A 353 21.60 -15.19 8.30
CA GLU A 353 20.52 -14.36 8.88
C GLU A 353 20.59 -12.87 8.50
N GLU A 354 21.76 -12.30 8.42
CA GLU A 354 22.01 -10.88 8.14
C GLU A 354 21.68 -10.48 6.68
N ASP A 355 21.93 -11.37 5.70
CA ASP A 355 21.61 -11.14 4.29
C ASP A 355 20.12 -11.33 3.99
N TYR A 356 19.43 -12.16 4.77
CA TYR A 356 18.00 -12.41 4.63
C TYR A 356 17.15 -11.18 5.01
N TYR A 357 17.47 -10.52 6.13
CA TYR A 357 16.75 -9.34 6.61
C TYR A 357 16.78 -8.19 5.61
N TRP A 358 17.91 -7.97 4.98
CA TRP A 358 18.15 -6.77 4.20
C TRP A 358 18.04 -6.97 2.69
N LYS A 359 18.34 -8.16 2.18
CA LYS A 359 18.39 -8.43 0.74
C LYS A 359 17.20 -9.23 0.22
N ALA A 360 16.75 -10.22 0.97
CA ALA A 360 15.72 -11.15 0.49
C ALA A 360 14.29 -10.69 0.76
N ASN A 361 14.05 -9.85 1.77
CA ASN A 361 12.70 -9.45 2.17
C ASN A 361 12.56 -7.95 2.39
N SER A 362 12.35 -7.20 1.31
CA SER A 362 12.08 -5.76 1.36
C SER A 362 10.84 -5.36 2.18
N GLY A 363 10.02 -6.34 2.57
CA GLY A 363 8.82 -6.13 3.39
C GLY A 363 9.03 -6.29 4.90
N TYR A 364 10.14 -6.85 5.34
CA TYR A 364 10.35 -7.17 6.76
C TYR A 364 10.24 -5.94 7.70
N PRO A 365 10.81 -4.77 7.38
CA PRO A 365 10.65 -3.59 8.23
C PRO A 365 9.17 -3.15 8.42
N TYR A 366 8.28 -3.48 7.48
CA TYR A 366 6.85 -3.24 7.65
C TYR A 366 6.29 -4.07 8.84
N PHE A 367 6.63 -5.36 8.93
CA PHE A 367 6.18 -6.21 10.03
C PHE A 367 6.76 -5.76 11.38
N VAL A 368 7.99 -5.26 11.37
CA VAL A 368 8.58 -4.60 12.56
C VAL A 368 7.74 -3.40 12.98
N GLN A 369 7.36 -2.52 12.04
CA GLN A 369 6.52 -1.36 12.36
C GLN A 369 5.12 -1.77 12.82
N THR A 370 4.52 -2.83 12.25
CA THR A 370 3.21 -3.32 12.72
C THR A 370 3.28 -3.80 14.16
N ALA A 371 4.36 -4.51 14.53
CA ALA A 371 4.57 -4.98 15.88
C ALA A 371 4.87 -3.86 16.89
N LYS A 372 5.49 -2.76 16.43
CA LYS A 372 5.85 -1.62 17.30
C LYS A 372 4.74 -0.59 17.43
N GLN A 373 4.09 -0.19 16.32
CA GLN A 373 3.21 0.99 16.33
C GLN A 373 1.95 0.85 15.47
N LEU A 374 2.02 0.22 14.26
CA LEU A 374 0.93 0.31 13.30
C LEU A 374 -0.21 -0.66 13.57
N GLY A 375 0.06 -1.77 14.27
CA GLY A 375 -0.89 -2.87 14.43
C GLY A 375 -1.06 -3.71 13.17
N GLN A 376 -1.84 -4.76 13.27
CA GLN A 376 -2.18 -5.68 12.20
C GLN A 376 -3.68 -5.93 12.18
N TYR A 377 -4.24 -6.15 10.99
CA TYR A 377 -5.62 -6.60 10.88
C TYR A 377 -5.74 -8.06 11.30
N CYS A 378 -6.95 -8.44 11.72
CA CYS A 378 -7.33 -9.81 11.98
C CYS A 378 -8.51 -10.18 11.07
N HIS A 379 -8.56 -11.45 10.68
CA HIS A 379 -9.76 -11.99 10.06
C HIS A 379 -10.81 -12.28 11.13
N ASP A 380 -12.03 -11.82 10.91
CA ASP A 380 -13.17 -12.19 11.74
C ASP A 380 -13.71 -13.55 11.27
N LEU A 381 -13.41 -14.59 12.03
CA LEU A 381 -13.86 -15.96 11.75
C LEU A 381 -15.01 -16.40 12.67
N SER A 382 -15.58 -15.50 13.47
CA SER A 382 -16.62 -15.80 14.46
C SER A 382 -17.84 -16.49 13.85
N ARG A 383 -18.20 -16.12 12.62
CA ARG A 383 -19.29 -16.74 11.87
C ARG A 383 -19.09 -18.25 11.58
N TYR A 384 -17.84 -18.69 11.61
CA TYR A 384 -17.43 -20.06 11.24
C TYR A 384 -16.90 -20.87 12.43
N GLU A 385 -17.00 -20.34 13.66
CA GLU A 385 -16.46 -20.98 14.86
C GLU A 385 -16.90 -22.44 15.07
N SER A 386 -18.13 -22.79 14.63
CA SER A 386 -18.62 -24.15 14.72
C SER A 386 -17.93 -25.15 13.76
N LEU A 387 -17.24 -24.64 12.74
CA LEU A 387 -16.53 -25.41 11.74
C LEU A 387 -15.01 -25.35 11.91
N ILE A 388 -14.50 -24.37 12.64
CA ILE A 388 -13.09 -24.15 12.85
C ILE A 388 -12.76 -24.47 14.31
N LEU A 389 -12.02 -25.56 14.54
CA LEU A 389 -11.51 -25.94 15.86
C LEU A 389 -10.46 -24.97 16.40
N MET A 390 -9.97 -24.06 15.58
CA MET A 390 -9.03 -23.03 15.92
C MET A 390 -9.83 -21.72 16.09
N GLY A 391 -9.88 -21.22 17.31
CA GLY A 391 -10.45 -19.91 17.58
C GLY A 391 -9.85 -18.80 16.72
N GLN A 392 -10.39 -17.58 16.79
CA GLN A 392 -9.93 -16.41 16.04
C GLN A 392 -8.40 -16.41 15.91
N SER A 393 -7.91 -16.67 14.70
CA SER A 393 -6.48 -16.59 14.46
C SER A 393 -6.15 -15.14 14.15
N PRO A 394 -5.44 -14.43 15.04
CA PRO A 394 -4.81 -13.19 14.63
C PRO A 394 -3.93 -13.51 13.42
N ASN A 395 -3.86 -12.60 12.46
CA ASN A 395 -2.91 -12.73 11.36
C ASN A 395 -1.53 -13.05 11.96
N PRO A 396 -0.94 -14.22 11.65
CA PRO A 396 0.27 -14.64 12.33
C PRO A 396 1.38 -13.63 12.07
N SER A 397 2.11 -13.31 13.12
CA SER A 397 3.27 -12.45 13.07
C SER A 397 4.29 -12.97 12.05
N ALA A 398 4.72 -12.07 11.18
CA ALA A 398 5.80 -12.33 10.25
C ALA A 398 7.19 -12.05 10.84
N LEU A 399 7.28 -11.82 12.15
CA LEU A 399 8.55 -11.55 12.80
C LEU A 399 9.34 -12.84 13.03
N PHE A 400 10.66 -12.73 12.87
CA PHE A 400 11.60 -13.77 13.29
C PHE A 400 11.61 -13.91 14.80
N GLU A 401 12.03 -15.10 15.29
CA GLU A 401 12.01 -15.42 16.72
C GLU A 401 12.79 -14.42 17.58
N GLN A 402 13.92 -13.93 17.08
CA GLN A 402 14.75 -12.95 17.78
C GLN A 402 14.10 -11.57 17.91
N ASP A 403 13.10 -11.26 17.09
CA ASP A 403 12.41 -9.96 17.06
C ASP A 403 11.00 -10.01 17.72
N LEU A 404 10.57 -11.17 18.22
CA LEU A 404 9.25 -11.32 18.85
C LEU A 404 9.05 -10.41 20.06
N TRP A 405 10.14 -10.00 20.71
CA TRP A 405 10.12 -9.05 21.82
C TRP A 405 9.55 -7.66 21.44
N LEU A 406 9.53 -7.33 20.14
CA LEU A 406 8.98 -6.06 19.65
C LEU A 406 7.48 -5.94 19.94
N TYR A 407 6.75 -7.05 20.04
CA TYR A 407 5.34 -7.03 20.44
C TYR A 407 5.13 -6.50 21.85
N ASP A 408 6.09 -6.71 22.76
CA ASP A 408 6.05 -6.19 24.13
C ASP A 408 6.28 -4.67 24.17
N THR A 409 6.77 -4.09 23.06
CA THR A 409 7.00 -2.64 22.92
C THR A 409 5.88 -1.93 22.16
N TYR A 410 4.80 -2.62 21.82
CA TYR A 410 3.72 -2.06 21.02
C TYR A 410 3.13 -0.81 21.65
N ASP A 411 3.23 0.32 20.95
CA ASP A 411 2.65 1.59 21.34
C ASP A 411 1.98 2.28 20.14
N ASN A 412 0.66 2.26 20.14
CA ASN A 412 -0.15 2.94 19.13
C ASN A 412 -0.81 4.23 19.67
N SER A 413 -0.32 4.79 20.74
CA SER A 413 -0.88 6.00 21.39
C SER A 413 -1.01 7.15 20.38
N ARG A 414 -0.04 7.31 19.45
CA ARG A 414 -0.08 8.34 18.41
C ARG A 414 -1.21 8.13 17.40
N ILE A 415 -1.45 6.88 16.97
CA ILE A 415 -2.55 6.57 16.05
C ILE A 415 -3.90 6.81 16.71
N LYS A 416 -4.03 6.44 17.99
CA LYS A 416 -5.23 6.77 18.78
C LYS A 416 -5.42 8.27 18.91
N ASP A 417 -4.38 9.02 19.22
CA ASP A 417 -4.44 10.48 19.33
C ASP A 417 -4.82 11.13 17.99
N ILE A 418 -4.28 10.63 16.87
CA ILE A 418 -4.67 11.08 15.53
C ILE A 418 -6.18 10.88 15.31
N ARG A 419 -6.72 9.70 15.57
CA ARG A 419 -8.14 9.41 15.34
C ARG A 419 -9.08 10.12 16.31
N GLU A 420 -8.72 10.16 17.59
CA GLU A 420 -9.62 10.61 18.66
C GLU A 420 -9.55 12.12 18.91
N ASN A 421 -8.40 12.74 18.66
CA ASN A 421 -8.16 14.13 19.02
C ASN A 421 -7.77 15.02 17.83
N PHE A 422 -6.79 14.60 17.02
CA PHE A 422 -6.29 15.43 15.93
C PHE A 422 -7.31 15.58 14.79
N LEU A 423 -7.76 14.48 14.20
CA LEU A 423 -8.66 14.53 13.05
C LEU A 423 -10.01 15.23 13.34
N PRO A 424 -10.63 15.05 14.52
CA PRO A 424 -11.86 15.76 14.85
C PRO A 424 -11.70 17.28 15.06
N THR A 425 -10.48 17.76 15.31
CA THR A 425 -10.25 19.15 15.73
C THR A 425 -9.31 19.94 14.82
N THR A 426 -8.56 19.27 13.94
CA THR A 426 -7.56 19.93 13.10
C THR A 426 -8.19 20.87 12.09
N ASN A 427 -7.51 22.01 11.85
CA ASN A 427 -7.84 22.91 10.74
C ASN A 427 -6.99 22.62 9.48
N CYS A 428 -6.17 21.59 9.50
CA CYS A 428 -5.37 21.19 8.35
C CYS A 428 -6.26 20.63 7.24
N PRO A 429 -6.12 21.07 5.99
CA PRO A 429 -6.80 20.46 4.88
C PRO A 429 -6.32 19.02 4.66
N ILE A 430 -7.22 18.06 4.83
CA ILE A 430 -6.93 16.63 4.65
C ILE A 430 -8.06 15.99 3.84
N MET A 431 -7.71 15.21 2.83
CA MET A 431 -8.67 14.43 2.05
C MET A 431 -8.38 12.94 2.23
N PHE A 432 -9.39 12.19 2.61
CA PHE A 432 -9.39 10.74 2.66
C PHE A 432 -10.24 10.19 1.52
N TYR A 433 -9.71 9.20 0.81
CA TYR A 433 -10.46 8.39 -0.13
C TYR A 433 -10.30 6.92 0.24
N TYR A 434 -11.43 6.22 0.28
CA TYR A 434 -11.47 4.77 0.46
C TYR A 434 -12.31 4.14 -0.65
N ALA A 435 -12.07 2.86 -0.92
CA ALA A 435 -12.87 2.08 -1.84
C ALA A 435 -13.85 1.19 -1.05
N GLN A 436 -15.13 1.21 -1.44
CA GLN A 436 -16.15 0.42 -0.76
C GLN A 436 -15.84 -1.08 -0.79
N GLY A 437 -15.24 -1.56 -1.88
CA GLY A 437 -14.84 -2.96 -1.99
C GLY A 437 -13.60 -3.33 -1.18
N ASP A 438 -12.77 -2.37 -0.79
CA ASP A 438 -11.50 -2.64 -0.11
C ASP A 438 -11.69 -2.87 1.40
N PRO A 439 -11.28 -4.04 1.96
CA PRO A 439 -11.40 -4.31 3.40
C PRO A 439 -10.68 -3.29 4.30
N TRP A 440 -9.61 -2.66 3.81
CA TRP A 440 -8.90 -1.61 4.54
C TRP A 440 -9.78 -0.41 4.90
N THR A 441 -10.92 -0.26 4.22
CA THR A 441 -11.96 0.73 4.56
C THR A 441 -12.51 0.54 5.98
N GLY A 442 -12.46 -0.67 6.52
CA GLY A 442 -12.78 -0.97 7.91
C GLY A 442 -11.84 -0.33 8.95
N ALA A 443 -10.68 0.20 8.51
CA ALA A 443 -9.75 0.93 9.38
C ALA A 443 -9.70 2.44 9.08
N ARG A 444 -10.70 2.98 8.37
CA ARG A 444 -10.83 4.42 8.11
C ARG A 444 -11.04 5.22 9.42
N PRO A 445 -10.76 6.52 9.43
CA PRO A 445 -11.16 7.39 10.54
C PRO A 445 -12.68 7.43 10.71
N ASP A 446 -13.16 7.43 11.95
CA ASP A 446 -14.59 7.51 12.27
C ASP A 446 -15.08 8.94 12.45
N LYS A 447 -14.17 9.85 12.84
CA LYS A 447 -14.47 11.26 13.14
C LYS A 447 -13.44 12.17 12.50
N ILE A 448 -13.91 13.19 11.81
CA ILE A 448 -13.09 14.21 11.15
C ILE A 448 -13.68 15.59 11.38
N ASN A 449 -12.86 16.64 11.26
CA ASN A 449 -13.35 18.02 11.17
C ASN A 449 -13.80 18.33 9.73
N GLU A 450 -15.06 18.19 9.42
CA GLU A 450 -15.64 18.34 8.09
C GLU A 450 -15.43 19.74 7.47
N SER A 451 -15.09 20.74 8.28
CA SER A 451 -14.81 22.09 7.76
C SER A 451 -13.57 22.13 6.85
N ASN A 452 -12.57 21.28 7.13
CA ASN A 452 -11.30 21.26 6.41
C ASN A 452 -10.87 19.85 5.99
N THR A 453 -11.62 18.83 6.37
CA THR A 453 -11.31 17.45 6.03
C THR A 453 -12.46 16.86 5.23
N MET A 454 -12.14 16.14 4.16
CA MET A 454 -13.09 15.39 3.34
C MET A 454 -12.81 13.89 3.50
N LEU A 455 -13.86 13.10 3.69
CA LEU A 455 -13.79 11.64 3.59
C LEU A 455 -14.77 11.18 2.52
N LEU A 456 -14.22 10.51 1.50
CA LEU A 456 -14.98 9.98 0.36
C LEU A 456 -14.79 8.46 0.30
N ILE A 457 -15.88 7.72 0.11
CA ILE A 457 -15.88 6.28 -0.12
C ILE A 457 -16.43 6.04 -1.53
N GLY A 458 -15.55 5.68 -2.47
CA GLY A 458 -15.92 5.41 -3.85
C GLY A 458 -16.39 3.98 -4.04
N GLU A 459 -17.43 3.80 -4.86
CA GLU A 459 -18.04 2.49 -5.12
C GLU A 459 -17.18 1.57 -6.00
N ARG A 460 -16.33 2.15 -6.86
CA ARG A 460 -15.60 1.43 -7.91
C ARG A 460 -14.18 1.05 -7.55
N GLY A 461 -13.59 1.74 -6.60
CA GLY A 461 -12.16 1.66 -6.30
C GLY A 461 -11.70 0.29 -5.81
N ILE A 462 -10.40 0.11 -5.91
CA ILE A 462 -9.64 -0.98 -5.34
C ILE A 462 -8.52 -0.41 -4.47
N HIS A 463 -7.78 -1.25 -3.75
CA HIS A 463 -6.70 -0.78 -2.88
C HIS A 463 -5.61 -0.03 -3.64
N ASN A 464 -5.17 -0.54 -4.79
CA ASN A 464 -4.20 0.12 -5.68
C ASN A 464 -4.92 1.09 -6.63
N GLN A 465 -5.03 2.34 -6.21
CA GLN A 465 -5.77 3.38 -6.90
C GLN A 465 -4.96 3.99 -8.06
N ASP A 466 -5.67 4.30 -9.16
CA ASP A 466 -5.21 5.20 -10.23
C ASP A 466 -6.32 6.20 -10.50
N LEU A 467 -6.08 7.47 -10.16
CA LEU A 467 -7.08 8.54 -10.27
C LEU A 467 -7.57 8.78 -11.72
N ASN A 468 -6.79 8.35 -12.69
CA ASN A 468 -7.12 8.47 -14.11
C ASN A 468 -7.79 7.21 -14.69
N ASN A 469 -7.90 6.13 -13.89
CA ASN A 469 -8.58 4.92 -14.31
C ASN A 469 -10.08 4.98 -13.97
N PRO A 470 -10.98 4.97 -14.98
CA PRO A 470 -12.44 5.04 -14.74
C PRO A 470 -13.03 3.76 -14.09
N GLU A 471 -12.28 2.67 -14.03
CA GLU A 471 -12.66 1.46 -13.28
C GLU A 471 -12.39 1.65 -11.77
N HIS A 472 -11.44 2.53 -11.39
CA HIS A 472 -11.10 2.81 -9.99
C HIS A 472 -11.86 4.03 -9.44
N PHE A 473 -12.06 5.05 -10.26
CA PHE A 473 -12.75 6.28 -9.84
C PHE A 473 -13.92 6.59 -10.78
N SER A 474 -15.06 6.94 -10.21
CA SER A 474 -16.09 7.62 -10.99
C SER A 474 -15.59 9.02 -11.38
N GLN A 475 -16.16 9.58 -12.45
CA GLN A 475 -15.83 10.94 -12.83
C GLN A 475 -16.18 11.96 -11.73
N ASP A 476 -17.23 11.66 -10.98
CA ASP A 476 -17.69 12.49 -9.88
C ASP A 476 -16.76 12.39 -8.67
N ASP A 477 -16.28 11.20 -8.30
CA ASP A 477 -15.27 11.04 -7.23
C ASP A 477 -13.99 11.80 -7.57
N LYS A 478 -13.48 11.61 -8.80
CA LYS A 478 -12.33 12.36 -9.28
C LYS A 478 -12.57 13.87 -9.22
N GLN A 479 -13.74 14.34 -9.67
CA GLN A 479 -14.06 15.75 -9.65
C GLN A 479 -14.11 16.31 -8.22
N GLN A 480 -14.72 15.58 -7.27
CA GLN A 480 -14.75 15.97 -5.86
C GLN A 480 -13.34 16.09 -5.25
N ILE A 481 -12.45 15.13 -5.57
CA ILE A 481 -11.04 15.16 -5.13
C ILE A 481 -10.35 16.40 -5.69
N MET A 482 -10.50 16.66 -7.00
CA MET A 482 -9.84 17.80 -7.65
C MET A 482 -10.42 19.14 -7.19
N ASP A 483 -11.73 19.23 -6.96
CA ASP A 483 -12.37 20.42 -6.42
C ASP A 483 -11.94 20.70 -4.97
N PHE A 484 -11.72 19.66 -4.16
CA PHE A 484 -11.16 19.82 -2.83
C PHE A 484 -9.74 20.38 -2.88
N LEU A 485 -8.88 19.84 -3.73
CA LEU A 485 -7.51 20.33 -3.92
C LEU A 485 -7.48 21.78 -4.40
N ALA A 486 -8.36 22.13 -5.35
CA ALA A 486 -8.45 23.48 -5.92
C ALA A 486 -8.87 24.56 -4.92
N ARG A 487 -9.43 24.22 -3.76
CA ARG A 487 -9.72 25.19 -2.68
C ARG A 487 -8.47 25.76 -2.04
N TYR A 488 -7.38 24.98 -2.06
CA TYR A 488 -6.18 25.26 -1.27
C TYR A 488 -4.93 25.47 -2.12
N VAL A 489 -4.92 24.96 -3.35
CA VAL A 489 -3.75 24.96 -4.25
C VAL A 489 -4.10 25.64 -5.54
N ASP A 490 -3.30 26.65 -5.92
CA ASP A 490 -3.43 27.30 -7.22
C ASP A 490 -2.65 26.52 -8.28
N TYR A 491 -3.35 25.84 -9.19
CA TYR A 491 -2.76 25.08 -10.28
C TYR A 491 -3.50 25.31 -11.60
N GLU A 492 -2.76 25.30 -12.71
CA GLU A 492 -3.36 25.37 -14.05
C GLU A 492 -3.86 24.00 -14.48
N ASN A 493 -5.17 23.82 -14.50
CA ASN A 493 -5.78 22.66 -15.11
C ASN A 493 -6.10 22.99 -16.57
N ALA A 494 -5.59 22.24 -17.53
CA ALA A 494 -5.78 22.46 -18.97
C ALA A 494 -7.26 22.46 -19.40
N THR A 495 -8.18 22.02 -18.54
CA THR A 495 -9.62 21.98 -18.79
C THR A 495 -10.41 23.11 -18.10
N THR A 496 -9.78 23.97 -17.29
CA THR A 496 -10.51 24.84 -16.33
C THR A 496 -10.25 26.34 -16.38
N ASN A 497 -9.71 26.90 -17.44
CA ASN A 497 -9.79 28.37 -17.62
C ASN A 497 -11.24 28.91 -17.59
N ALA A 498 -12.24 28.01 -17.72
CA ALA A 498 -13.67 28.35 -17.58
C ALA A 498 -14.22 28.17 -16.14
N ARG A 499 -13.48 27.52 -15.22
CA ARG A 499 -13.99 27.12 -13.88
C ARG A 499 -13.40 27.88 -12.70
N ARG A 500 -12.31 28.64 -12.87
CA ARG A 500 -11.76 29.53 -11.82
C ARG A 500 -12.76 30.60 -11.35
N SER A 501 -13.68 31.02 -12.22
CA SER A 501 -14.76 31.94 -11.86
C SER A 501 -15.91 31.25 -11.09
N ALA A 502 -16.03 29.90 -11.18
CA ALA A 502 -17.10 29.15 -10.53
C ALA A 502 -16.71 28.63 -9.13
N ALA A 503 -15.43 28.45 -8.87
CA ALA A 503 -14.94 27.95 -7.57
C ALA A 503 -15.05 28.98 -6.43
N ALA A 504 -15.09 30.29 -6.78
CA ALA A 504 -15.30 31.37 -5.82
C ALA A 504 -16.77 31.48 -5.34
N ASP A 505 -17.70 30.86 -6.05
CA ASP A 505 -19.15 30.95 -5.79
C ASP A 505 -19.81 29.61 -5.41
N LEU A 506 -19.02 28.54 -5.12
CA LEU A 506 -19.60 27.30 -4.69
C LEU A 506 -20.12 27.43 -3.26
N PRO A 507 -21.42 27.13 -3.02
CA PRO A 507 -21.95 27.11 -1.66
C PRO A 507 -21.18 26.08 -0.86
N THR A 508 -20.82 26.41 0.38
CA THR A 508 -20.38 25.48 1.40
C THR A 508 -21.40 24.34 1.46
N VAL A 509 -21.03 23.17 0.95
CA VAL A 509 -21.86 21.97 1.08
C VAL A 509 -21.81 21.60 2.57
N SER A 510 -22.86 21.96 3.29
CA SER A 510 -23.09 21.45 4.63
C SER A 510 -23.49 19.99 4.48
N ILE A 511 -22.56 19.09 4.72
CA ILE A 511 -22.82 17.65 4.84
C ILE A 511 -23.39 17.46 6.25
N GLU A 512 -24.62 16.94 6.35
CA GLU A 512 -25.19 16.59 7.64
C GLU A 512 -24.38 15.49 8.32
N PRO A 513 -24.24 15.48 9.69
CA PRO A 513 -23.26 14.66 10.42
C PRO A 513 -23.40 13.14 10.26
N ASP A 514 -24.48 12.64 9.68
CA ASP A 514 -24.77 11.21 9.55
C ASP A 514 -24.59 10.65 8.13
N HIS A 515 -24.05 11.42 7.21
CA HIS A 515 -23.91 10.97 5.83
C HIS A 515 -22.44 10.74 5.46
N PHE A 516 -21.93 9.57 5.79
CA PHE A 516 -20.95 8.92 4.91
C PHE A 516 -21.59 8.85 3.52
N ILE A 517 -20.99 9.51 2.53
CA ILE A 517 -21.54 9.45 1.17
C ILE A 517 -21.28 8.04 0.62
N ILE A 518 -22.09 7.08 1.05
CA ILE A 518 -22.29 5.83 0.33
C ILE A 518 -23.32 6.18 -0.75
N ARG A 519 -22.88 6.40 -1.97
CA ARG A 519 -23.80 6.57 -3.08
C ARG A 519 -24.41 5.21 -3.42
N LYS A 520 -25.65 4.98 -2.99
CA LYS A 520 -26.49 3.92 -3.54
C LYS A 520 -27.10 4.45 -4.84
N HIS A 521 -26.84 3.80 -5.93
CA HIS A 521 -27.63 3.85 -7.15
C HIS A 521 -28.41 2.55 -7.32
#